data_fb4beab57b9426965a4205e6a08a5d2f
#
_entry.id   fb4beab57b9426965a4205e6a08a5d2f
#
_cell.length_a   1.000
_cell.length_b   1.000
_cell.length_c   1.000
_cell.angle_alpha   90.00
_cell.angle_beta   90.00
_cell.angle_gamma   90.00
#
_symmetry.space_group_name_H-M   'P 1'
#
loop_
_entity.id
_entity.type
_entity.pdbx_description
1 polymer ?
#
loop_
_entity_poly.entity_id
_entity_poly.type
_entity_poly.pdbx_seq_one_letter_code
_entity_poly.pdbx_strand_id
1 'polypeptide(L)'
;IITPVRSGHADYLAEAWESVRGQRVPLGWFVRWYVQEDGPTSTVRDFVASLDSTQAEYAASGVPGGAAEARNLALARSDGEVVMLLDADDQLAPGAVERVLTSLDFGHMWCGFAAVDHREGQLHARDGRYSARLDSSGVVVGDERDFDALEWMGEVPRGSLHTCWDTYGVLPFHPTTFSTYTRWIWEVGGWPGLSRDEDTALILAISDSHAGMVSGEVNVHYRRHREQTSRQVPPLTERIRFIARRRR
;
A
#
# COMPACT_ATOMS: atom_id res chain seq x y z
N ILE A 1 6.79 -8.22 0.21
CA ILE A 1 5.40 -7.75 0.16
C ILE A 1 4.74 -8.10 1.48
N ILE A 2 4.03 -7.13 2.10
CA ILE A 2 3.34 -7.29 3.39
C ILE A 2 1.82 -7.24 3.14
N THR A 3 1.10 -8.25 3.63
CA THR A 3 -0.36 -8.36 3.52
C THR A 3 -0.98 -8.58 4.91
N PRO A 4 -1.64 -7.57 5.49
CA PRO A 4 -2.50 -7.77 6.65
C PRO A 4 -3.80 -8.46 6.20
N VAL A 5 -4.28 -9.43 6.95
CA VAL A 5 -5.54 -10.13 6.66
C VAL A 5 -6.35 -10.31 7.94
N ARG A 6 -7.65 -9.99 7.91
CA ARG A 6 -8.55 -10.27 9.04
C ARG A 6 -8.74 -11.77 9.23
N SER A 7 -8.79 -12.20 10.47
CA SER A 7 -9.03 -13.61 10.77
C SER A 7 -10.28 -14.15 10.06
N GLY A 8 -10.12 -15.29 9.39
CA GLY A 8 -11.17 -15.95 8.62
C GLY A 8 -11.44 -15.39 7.21
N HIS A 9 -10.77 -14.30 6.78
CA HIS A 9 -11.00 -13.68 5.47
C HIS A 9 -9.95 -14.13 4.44
N ALA A 10 -10.06 -15.38 4.00
CA ALA A 10 -9.15 -15.95 2.99
C ALA A 10 -9.66 -15.83 1.54
N ASP A 11 -10.87 -15.30 1.32
CA ASP A 11 -11.61 -15.41 0.05
C ASP A 11 -10.86 -14.87 -1.18
N TYR A 12 -10.08 -13.79 -1.00
CA TYR A 12 -9.36 -13.14 -2.10
C TYR A 12 -7.86 -13.43 -2.11
N LEU A 13 -7.33 -14.15 -1.10
CA LEU A 13 -5.89 -14.41 -0.99
C LEU A 13 -5.32 -15.19 -2.19
N ALA A 14 -6.13 -16.06 -2.81
CA ALA A 14 -5.69 -16.79 -4.00
C ALA A 14 -5.39 -15.85 -5.16
N GLU A 15 -6.25 -14.85 -5.39
CA GLU A 15 -6.05 -13.85 -6.43
C GLU A 15 -4.89 -12.90 -6.08
N ALA A 16 -4.75 -12.50 -4.81
CA ALA A 16 -3.62 -11.73 -4.33
C ALA A 16 -2.31 -12.48 -4.57
N TRP A 17 -2.25 -13.77 -4.21
CA TRP A 17 -1.08 -14.63 -4.47
C TRP A 17 -0.74 -14.76 -5.94
N GLU A 18 -1.72 -15.04 -6.81
CA GLU A 18 -1.48 -15.12 -8.24
C GLU A 18 -0.90 -13.82 -8.80
N SER A 19 -1.35 -12.68 -8.28
CA SER A 19 -0.81 -11.37 -8.66
C SER A 19 0.64 -11.16 -8.18
N VAL A 20 1.00 -11.68 -7.01
CA VAL A 20 2.37 -11.65 -6.47
C VAL A 20 3.28 -12.60 -7.26
N ARG A 21 2.85 -13.84 -7.44
CA ARG A 21 3.61 -14.87 -8.14
C ARG A 21 3.86 -14.52 -9.62
N GLY A 22 2.92 -13.82 -10.24
CA GLY A 22 2.99 -13.36 -11.63
C GLY A 22 3.90 -12.15 -11.86
N GLN A 23 4.53 -11.58 -10.83
CA GLN A 23 5.39 -10.42 -11.02
C GLN A 23 6.69 -10.76 -11.73
N ARG A 24 7.08 -9.86 -12.62
CA ARG A 24 8.43 -9.87 -13.17
C ARG A 24 9.38 -9.26 -12.13
N VAL A 25 10.38 -10.03 -11.75
CA VAL A 25 11.37 -9.62 -10.75
C VAL A 25 12.73 -9.42 -11.45
N PRO A 26 13.35 -8.23 -11.35
CA PRO A 26 14.65 -7.97 -11.93
C PRO A 26 15.74 -8.91 -11.37
N LEU A 27 16.80 -9.12 -12.17
CA LEU A 27 17.91 -9.98 -11.78
C LEU A 27 18.56 -9.47 -10.48
N GLY A 28 18.85 -10.39 -9.57
CA GLY A 28 19.43 -10.08 -8.26
C GLY A 28 18.40 -9.75 -7.17
N TRP A 29 17.12 -9.66 -7.53
CA TRP A 29 16.03 -9.48 -6.59
C TRP A 29 15.19 -10.74 -6.47
N PHE A 30 14.53 -10.91 -5.32
CA PHE A 30 13.48 -11.90 -5.12
C PHE A 30 12.32 -11.29 -4.36
N VAL A 31 11.13 -11.88 -4.51
CA VAL A 31 9.92 -11.45 -3.79
C VAL A 31 9.58 -12.49 -2.75
N ARG A 32 9.31 -12.02 -1.53
CA ARG A 32 8.73 -12.82 -0.46
C ARG A 32 7.43 -12.17 0.01
N TRP A 33 6.41 -12.96 0.21
CA TRP A 33 5.08 -12.54 0.63
C TRP A 33 4.86 -12.87 2.10
N TYR A 34 4.74 -11.84 2.94
CA TYR A 34 4.48 -11.96 4.37
C TYR A 34 3.00 -11.73 4.64
N VAL A 35 2.25 -12.80 4.91
CA VAL A 35 0.83 -12.76 5.28
C VAL A 35 0.72 -12.74 6.79
N GLN A 36 0.16 -11.67 7.34
CA GLN A 36 -0.06 -11.51 8.77
C GLN A 36 -1.55 -11.51 9.07
N GLU A 37 -2.03 -12.55 9.70
CA GLU A 37 -3.42 -12.63 10.16
C GLU A 37 -3.62 -11.81 11.43
N ASP A 38 -4.60 -10.90 11.38
CA ASP A 38 -5.03 -10.06 12.49
C ASP A 38 -6.12 -10.81 13.28
N GLY A 39 -5.69 -11.49 14.33
CA GLY A 39 -6.54 -12.33 15.15
C GLY A 39 -6.01 -13.76 15.31
N PRO A 40 -6.88 -14.70 15.75
CA PRO A 40 -6.51 -16.09 15.91
C PRO A 40 -6.29 -16.78 14.56
N THR A 41 -5.44 -17.80 14.59
CA THR A 41 -5.18 -18.65 13.40
C THR A 41 -6.48 -19.23 12.82
N SER A 42 -6.62 -19.16 11.51
CA SER A 42 -7.80 -19.64 10.77
C SER A 42 -7.42 -20.35 9.46
N THR A 43 -8.39 -20.44 8.55
CA THR A 43 -8.22 -20.98 7.19
C THR A 43 -7.16 -20.24 6.35
N VAL A 44 -6.79 -19.01 6.73
CA VAL A 44 -5.67 -18.26 6.13
C VAL A 44 -4.36 -19.03 6.24
N ARG A 45 -4.09 -19.63 7.42
CA ARG A 45 -2.92 -20.48 7.62
C ARG A 45 -2.87 -21.63 6.62
N ASP A 46 -3.98 -22.34 6.48
CA ASP A 46 -4.03 -23.55 5.66
C ASP A 46 -3.85 -23.21 4.17
N PHE A 47 -4.38 -22.07 3.74
CA PHE A 47 -4.14 -21.54 2.42
C PHE A 47 -2.65 -21.22 2.21
N VAL A 48 -2.01 -20.42 3.07
CA VAL A 48 -0.61 -20.04 2.89
C VAL A 48 0.31 -21.26 3.01
N ALA A 49 0.02 -22.22 3.89
CA ALA A 49 0.78 -23.46 4.01
C ALA A 49 0.71 -24.35 2.76
N SER A 50 -0.30 -24.19 1.92
CA SER A 50 -0.42 -24.88 0.63
C SER A 50 0.44 -24.29 -0.49
N LEU A 51 1.02 -23.10 -0.28
CA LEU A 51 1.88 -22.42 -1.24
C LEU A 51 3.34 -22.87 -1.12
N ASP A 52 4.17 -22.43 -2.06
CA ASP A 52 5.62 -22.62 -1.95
C ASP A 52 6.17 -21.81 -0.78
N SER A 53 6.69 -22.49 0.24
CA SER A 53 7.20 -21.89 1.47
C SER A 53 8.43 -21.00 1.28
N THR A 54 9.12 -21.10 0.15
CA THR A 54 10.27 -20.21 -0.14
C THR A 54 9.82 -18.80 -0.55
N GLN A 55 8.56 -18.63 -0.94
CA GLN A 55 8.01 -17.37 -1.42
C GLN A 55 6.97 -16.76 -0.48
N ALA A 56 6.37 -17.54 0.42
CA ALA A 56 5.30 -17.08 1.29
C ALA A 56 5.52 -17.49 2.75
N GLU A 57 5.29 -16.56 3.65
CA GLU A 57 5.34 -16.77 5.10
C GLU A 57 4.04 -16.33 5.76
N TYR A 58 3.61 -17.08 6.77
CA TYR A 58 2.40 -16.82 7.54
C TYR A 58 2.69 -16.67 9.03
N ALA A 59 1.99 -15.72 9.67
CA ALA A 59 1.82 -15.70 11.11
C ALA A 59 0.47 -15.10 11.50
N ALA A 60 0.02 -15.37 12.71
CA ALA A 60 -1.19 -14.78 13.31
C ALA A 60 -0.83 -14.02 14.59
N SER A 61 -1.53 -12.92 14.88
CA SER A 61 -1.33 -12.14 16.10
C SER A 61 -1.95 -12.80 17.35
N GLY A 62 -2.88 -13.73 17.14
CA GLY A 62 -3.64 -14.39 18.21
C GLY A 62 -4.83 -13.59 18.71
N VAL A 63 -4.75 -12.28 18.71
CA VAL A 63 -5.82 -11.35 19.08
C VAL A 63 -5.91 -10.23 18.02
N PRO A 64 -7.12 -9.72 17.75
CA PRO A 64 -7.27 -8.61 16.80
C PRO A 64 -6.63 -7.32 17.34
N GLY A 65 -5.74 -6.73 16.55
CA GLY A 65 -5.04 -5.47 16.86
C GLY A 65 -5.17 -4.41 15.77
N GLY A 66 -5.75 -4.79 14.63
CA GLY A 66 -5.96 -3.93 13.46
C GLY A 66 -4.81 -3.98 12.45
N ALA A 67 -5.05 -3.36 11.29
CA ALA A 67 -4.15 -3.42 10.16
C ALA A 67 -2.74 -2.86 10.46
N ALA A 68 -2.65 -1.79 11.26
CA ALA A 68 -1.37 -1.21 11.67
C ALA A 68 -0.51 -2.22 12.46
N GLU A 69 -1.09 -2.91 13.44
CA GLU A 69 -0.39 -3.92 14.22
C GLU A 69 0.00 -5.10 13.34
N ALA A 70 -0.90 -5.60 12.51
CA ALA A 70 -0.61 -6.69 11.59
C ALA A 70 0.55 -6.35 10.64
N ARG A 71 0.57 -5.15 10.05
CA ARG A 71 1.69 -4.71 9.20
C ARG A 71 3.01 -4.60 9.97
N ASN A 72 2.99 -4.08 11.20
CA ASN A 72 4.18 -4.00 12.04
C ASN A 72 4.72 -5.39 12.43
N LEU A 73 3.84 -6.35 12.73
CA LEU A 73 4.23 -7.74 13.02
C LEU A 73 4.83 -8.43 11.77
N ALA A 74 4.25 -8.20 10.60
CA ALA A 74 4.83 -8.70 9.34
C ALA A 74 6.19 -8.07 9.07
N LEU A 75 6.32 -6.74 9.24
CA LEU A 75 7.58 -6.02 9.08
C LEU A 75 8.68 -6.57 10.02
N ALA A 76 8.32 -6.84 11.27
CA ALA A 76 9.28 -7.37 12.25
C ALA A 76 9.84 -8.75 11.89
N ARG A 77 9.13 -9.53 11.06
CA ARG A 77 9.58 -10.84 10.54
C ARG A 77 10.27 -10.73 9.19
N SER A 78 10.05 -9.62 8.48
CA SER A 78 10.58 -9.47 7.13
C SER A 78 12.09 -9.21 7.13
N ASP A 79 12.77 -9.84 6.19
CA ASP A 79 14.20 -9.64 5.90
C ASP A 79 14.43 -8.84 4.60
N GLY A 80 13.35 -8.36 3.98
CA GLY A 80 13.38 -7.63 2.72
C GLY A 80 13.96 -6.22 2.86
N GLU A 81 14.75 -5.81 1.88
CA GLU A 81 15.30 -4.45 1.81
C GLU A 81 14.22 -3.41 1.45
N VAL A 82 13.28 -3.80 0.61
CA VAL A 82 12.17 -2.97 0.13
C VAL A 82 10.84 -3.57 0.58
N VAL A 83 9.95 -2.72 1.06
CA VAL A 83 8.57 -3.09 1.44
C VAL A 83 7.59 -2.53 0.41
N MET A 84 6.71 -3.40 -0.07
CA MET A 84 5.50 -3.09 -0.81
C MET A 84 4.29 -3.54 0.00
N LEU A 85 3.21 -2.77 -0.05
CA LEU A 85 1.94 -3.13 0.57
C LEU A 85 1.04 -3.84 -0.44
N LEU A 86 0.28 -4.82 0.04
CA LEU A 86 -0.81 -5.44 -0.70
C LEU A 86 -1.90 -5.84 0.30
N ASP A 87 -3.06 -5.21 0.25
CA ASP A 87 -4.17 -5.64 1.08
C ASP A 87 -4.71 -7.00 0.60
N ALA A 88 -5.27 -7.78 1.52
CA ALA A 88 -5.65 -9.19 1.27
C ALA A 88 -6.72 -9.37 0.18
N ASP A 89 -7.47 -8.32 -0.12
CA ASP A 89 -8.53 -8.26 -1.12
C ASP A 89 -8.11 -7.62 -2.45
N ASP A 90 -6.88 -7.13 -2.55
CA ASP A 90 -6.33 -6.44 -3.72
C ASP A 90 -5.43 -7.34 -4.57
N GLN A 91 -5.03 -6.84 -5.74
CA GLN A 91 -4.09 -7.49 -6.66
C GLN A 91 -3.02 -6.49 -7.11
N LEU A 92 -1.78 -6.94 -7.23
CA LEU A 92 -0.75 -6.18 -7.92
C LEU A 92 -1.03 -6.14 -9.42
N ALA A 93 -0.88 -4.99 -10.03
CA ALA A 93 -0.90 -4.90 -11.49
C ALA A 93 0.36 -5.55 -12.10
N PRO A 94 0.31 -6.06 -13.33
CA PRO A 94 1.49 -6.60 -14.00
C PRO A 94 2.65 -5.59 -14.02
N GLY A 95 3.86 -6.03 -13.64
CA GLY A 95 5.07 -5.21 -13.61
C GLY A 95 5.18 -4.26 -12.41
N ALA A 96 4.30 -4.36 -11.42
CA ALA A 96 4.33 -3.49 -10.22
C ALA A 96 5.67 -3.56 -9.47
N VAL A 97 6.23 -4.75 -9.27
CA VAL A 97 7.52 -4.93 -8.61
C VAL A 97 8.65 -4.27 -9.40
N GLU A 98 8.69 -4.47 -10.71
CA GLU A 98 9.71 -3.87 -11.57
C GLU A 98 9.66 -2.34 -11.53
N ARG A 99 8.46 -1.74 -11.58
CA ARG A 99 8.29 -0.27 -11.46
C ARG A 99 8.77 0.27 -10.12
N VAL A 100 8.44 -0.41 -9.02
CA VAL A 100 8.92 0.01 -7.68
C VAL A 100 10.43 -0.03 -7.61
N LEU A 101 11.06 -1.14 -8.00
CA LEU A 101 12.50 -1.29 -7.92
C LEU A 101 13.21 -0.29 -8.84
N THR A 102 12.71 -0.07 -10.06
CA THR A 102 13.25 0.94 -10.98
C THR A 102 13.17 2.34 -10.36
N SER A 103 12.04 2.70 -9.73
CA SER A 103 11.89 4.02 -9.09
C SER A 103 12.87 4.23 -7.96
N LEU A 104 13.11 3.21 -7.14
CA LEU A 104 14.04 3.29 -6.02
C LEU A 104 15.50 3.30 -6.49
N ASP A 105 15.85 2.59 -7.57
CA ASP A 105 17.19 2.59 -8.18
C ASP A 105 17.60 3.97 -8.72
N PHE A 106 16.63 4.81 -9.11
CA PHE A 106 16.91 6.21 -9.49
C PHE A 106 17.22 7.14 -8.30
N GLY A 107 17.34 6.59 -7.09
CA GLY A 107 17.73 7.33 -5.90
C GLY A 107 16.57 7.91 -5.10
N HIS A 108 15.34 7.57 -5.45
CA HIS A 108 14.17 7.91 -4.64
C HIS A 108 14.10 7.02 -3.40
N MET A 109 13.69 7.60 -2.28
CA MET A 109 13.62 6.86 -1.01
C MET A 109 12.27 6.17 -0.80
N TRP A 110 11.26 6.61 -1.54
CA TRP A 110 9.93 6.03 -1.60
C TRP A 110 9.30 6.29 -2.96
N CYS A 111 8.29 5.51 -3.32
CA CYS A 111 7.47 5.74 -4.50
C CYS A 111 6.00 5.44 -4.25
N GLY A 112 5.13 6.15 -4.97
CA GLY A 112 3.69 5.97 -4.97
C GLY A 112 3.15 5.92 -6.39
N PHE A 113 2.11 5.12 -6.60
CA PHE A 113 1.56 4.84 -7.92
C PHE A 113 0.03 4.96 -7.92
N ALA A 114 -0.56 4.93 -9.11
CA ALA A 114 -2.00 4.87 -9.25
C ALA A 114 -2.55 3.49 -8.86
N ALA A 115 -3.82 3.49 -8.43
CA ALA A 115 -4.64 2.30 -8.30
C ALA A 115 -5.91 2.46 -9.15
N VAL A 116 -6.42 1.36 -9.70
CA VAL A 116 -7.71 1.31 -10.38
C VAL A 116 -8.68 0.43 -9.61
N ASP A 117 -9.97 0.78 -9.64
CA ASP A 117 -11.00 -0.03 -8.99
C ASP A 117 -11.22 -1.33 -9.75
N HIS A 118 -11.25 -2.44 -9.02
CA HIS A 118 -11.61 -3.76 -9.51
C HIS A 118 -13.01 -4.13 -8.98
N ARG A 119 -14.00 -4.23 -9.85
CA ARG A 119 -15.39 -4.56 -9.52
C ARG A 119 -15.85 -5.71 -10.41
N GLU A 120 -16.35 -6.79 -9.81
CA GLU A 120 -16.94 -7.92 -10.53
C GLU A 120 -16.08 -8.43 -11.71
N GLY A 121 -14.75 -8.49 -11.51
CA GLY A 121 -13.82 -8.95 -12.54
C GLY A 121 -13.44 -7.91 -13.60
N GLN A 122 -13.92 -6.67 -13.48
CA GLN A 122 -13.60 -5.57 -14.41
C GLN A 122 -12.81 -4.45 -13.72
N LEU A 123 -11.90 -3.83 -14.46
CA LEU A 123 -11.16 -2.66 -14.01
C LEU A 123 -11.91 -1.38 -14.38
N HIS A 124 -12.02 -0.48 -13.44
CA HIS A 124 -12.65 0.82 -13.61
C HIS A 124 -11.73 1.93 -13.11
N ALA A 125 -11.80 3.12 -13.72
CA ALA A 125 -11.24 4.32 -13.10
C ALA A 125 -11.86 4.51 -11.72
N ARG A 126 -11.07 4.96 -10.73
CA ARG A 126 -11.58 5.14 -9.37
C ARG A 126 -12.52 6.31 -9.28
N ASP A 127 -13.65 6.08 -8.59
CA ASP A 127 -14.55 7.15 -8.17
C ASP A 127 -14.14 7.64 -6.78
N GLY A 128 -14.09 8.93 -6.55
CA GLY A 128 -13.89 9.52 -5.23
C GLY A 128 -12.55 10.25 -5.07
N ARG A 129 -12.07 10.41 -3.83
CA ARG A 129 -10.91 11.25 -3.46
C ARG A 129 -9.58 10.89 -4.13
N TYR A 130 -9.51 9.71 -4.73
CA TYR A 130 -8.37 9.21 -5.50
C TYR A 130 -8.80 8.87 -6.93
N SER A 131 -9.91 9.44 -7.40
CA SER A 131 -10.41 9.20 -8.75
C SER A 131 -9.46 9.86 -9.73
N ALA A 132 -8.75 9.02 -10.39
CA ALA A 132 -7.92 9.40 -11.48
C ALA A 132 -8.63 8.99 -12.77
N ARG A 133 -8.78 9.89 -13.71
CA ARG A 133 -9.10 9.50 -15.08
C ARG A 133 -7.91 8.76 -15.63
N LEU A 134 -8.16 7.61 -16.23
CA LEU A 134 -7.16 6.93 -17.02
C LEU A 134 -7.32 7.38 -18.48
N ASP A 135 -6.22 7.69 -19.11
CA ASP A 135 -6.18 7.83 -20.57
C ASP A 135 -6.22 6.44 -21.25
N SER A 136 -6.20 6.42 -22.57
CA SER A 136 -6.23 5.18 -23.37
C SER A 136 -5.02 4.26 -23.16
N SER A 137 -3.96 4.74 -22.52
CA SER A 137 -2.76 3.99 -22.15
C SER A 137 -2.79 3.48 -20.70
N GLY A 138 -3.86 3.80 -19.92
CA GLY A 138 -3.99 3.42 -18.52
C GLY A 138 -3.25 4.36 -17.55
N VAL A 139 -2.83 5.53 -18.02
CA VAL A 139 -2.18 6.55 -17.19
C VAL A 139 -3.23 7.51 -16.61
N VAL A 140 -3.02 7.90 -15.36
CA VAL A 140 -3.88 8.85 -14.64
C VAL A 140 -3.77 10.25 -15.24
N VAL A 141 -4.90 10.86 -15.62
CA VAL A 141 -4.95 12.15 -16.31
C VAL A 141 -5.80 13.24 -15.61
N GLY A 142 -6.02 13.15 -14.29
CA GLY A 142 -6.64 14.22 -13.49
C GLY A 142 -7.91 13.81 -12.71
N ASP A 143 -8.34 14.68 -11.80
CA ASP A 143 -9.56 14.57 -10.96
C ASP A 143 -10.53 15.74 -11.25
N GLU A 144 -11.83 15.53 -10.98
CA GLU A 144 -12.89 16.53 -11.19
C GLU A 144 -13.00 17.59 -10.07
N ARG A 145 -12.12 17.60 -9.06
CA ARG A 145 -12.26 18.39 -7.82
C ARG A 145 -11.11 19.36 -7.52
N ASP A 146 -10.64 20.14 -8.46
CA ASP A 146 -9.56 21.12 -8.27
C ASP A 146 -8.22 20.53 -7.78
N PHE A 147 -8.14 19.20 -7.59
CA PHE A 147 -6.90 18.48 -7.30
C PHE A 147 -6.36 17.92 -8.61
N ASP A 148 -5.34 18.56 -9.16
CA ASP A 148 -4.61 18.02 -10.31
C ASP A 148 -3.51 17.09 -9.84
N ALA A 149 -3.78 15.78 -9.88
CA ALA A 149 -2.77 14.77 -9.57
C ALA A 149 -1.55 14.86 -10.51
N LEU A 150 -1.70 15.44 -11.72
CA LEU A 150 -0.60 15.59 -12.67
C LEU A 150 0.47 16.56 -12.16
N GLU A 151 0.11 17.58 -11.38
CA GLU A 151 1.07 18.50 -10.77
C GLU A 151 2.02 17.81 -9.79
N TRP A 152 1.66 16.61 -9.32
CA TRP A 152 2.43 15.82 -8.35
C TRP A 152 3.16 14.64 -8.98
N MET A 153 3.05 14.44 -10.30
CA MET A 153 3.76 13.37 -10.98
C MET A 153 5.24 13.70 -11.12
N GLY A 154 6.07 12.68 -10.98
CA GLY A 154 7.52 12.82 -11.02
C GLY A 154 8.13 12.88 -9.63
N GLU A 155 9.27 13.58 -9.52
CA GLU A 155 10.02 13.71 -8.27
C GLU A 155 9.27 14.60 -7.26
N VAL A 156 9.11 14.09 -6.04
CA VAL A 156 8.44 14.78 -4.94
C VAL A 156 9.48 15.13 -3.87
N PRO A 157 9.78 16.42 -3.67
CA PRO A 157 10.73 16.86 -2.64
C PRO A 157 10.23 16.46 -1.23
N ARG A 158 11.19 16.29 -0.31
CA ARG A 158 10.86 16.02 1.10
C ARG A 158 9.91 17.08 1.66
N GLY A 159 8.94 16.65 2.46
CA GLY A 159 7.95 17.51 3.11
C GLY A 159 6.80 17.97 2.21
N SER A 160 6.89 17.81 0.89
CA SER A 160 5.86 18.31 -0.04
C SER A 160 4.52 17.60 0.11
N LEU A 161 4.50 16.32 0.48
CA LEU A 161 3.23 15.59 0.68
C LEU A 161 2.38 16.17 1.83
N HIS A 162 2.99 16.81 2.82
CA HIS A 162 2.24 17.55 3.84
C HIS A 162 1.50 18.74 3.26
N THR A 163 2.10 19.47 2.33
CA THR A 163 1.42 20.57 1.63
C THR A 163 0.23 20.07 0.84
N CYS A 164 0.40 18.95 0.12
CA CYS A 164 -0.70 18.29 -0.61
C CYS A 164 -1.82 17.88 0.36
N TRP A 165 -1.47 17.18 1.43
CA TRP A 165 -2.45 16.73 2.42
C TRP A 165 -3.16 17.89 3.13
N ASP A 166 -2.43 18.93 3.54
CA ASP A 166 -3.00 20.09 4.25
C ASP A 166 -3.91 20.92 3.33
N THR A 167 -3.60 20.98 2.03
CA THR A 167 -4.38 21.76 1.05
C THR A 167 -5.63 21.00 0.59
N TYR A 168 -5.47 19.71 0.24
CA TYR A 168 -6.52 18.95 -0.46
C TYR A 168 -7.14 17.83 0.39
N GLY A 169 -6.52 17.43 1.50
CA GLY A 169 -6.95 16.32 2.35
C GLY A 169 -6.78 14.95 1.69
N VAL A 170 -5.94 14.86 0.66
CA VAL A 170 -5.64 13.64 -0.11
C VAL A 170 -4.14 13.52 -0.37
N LEU A 171 -3.68 12.30 -0.67
CA LEU A 171 -2.36 12.08 -1.25
C LEU A 171 -2.47 12.01 -2.79
N PRO A 172 -1.39 12.32 -3.53
CA PRO A 172 -1.42 12.29 -5.00
C PRO A 172 -1.38 10.87 -5.60
N PHE A 173 -1.35 9.85 -4.75
CA PHE A 173 -1.39 8.43 -5.11
C PHE A 173 -2.21 7.65 -4.08
N HIS A 174 -2.53 6.40 -4.40
CA HIS A 174 -3.26 5.55 -3.46
C HIS A 174 -2.32 4.97 -2.38
N PRO A 175 -2.62 5.10 -1.06
CA PRO A 175 -1.72 4.65 0.01
C PRO A 175 -1.25 3.20 -0.11
N THR A 176 -2.09 2.27 -0.58
CA THR A 176 -1.72 0.86 -0.77
C THR A 176 -0.63 0.65 -1.84
N THR A 177 -0.36 1.65 -2.69
CA THR A 177 0.71 1.57 -3.70
C THR A 177 2.05 2.08 -3.19
N PHE A 178 2.08 2.63 -1.98
CA PHE A 178 3.31 3.15 -1.38
C PHE A 178 4.33 2.04 -1.17
N SER A 179 5.55 2.31 -1.60
CA SER A 179 6.67 1.39 -1.45
C SER A 179 7.92 2.16 -1.03
N THR A 180 8.72 1.57 -0.16
CA THR A 180 9.91 2.21 0.39
C THR A 180 10.90 1.19 0.93
N TYR A 181 12.11 1.63 1.28
CA TYR A 181 13.07 0.80 1.97
C TYR A 181 12.60 0.50 3.40
N THR A 182 12.80 -0.72 3.84
CA THR A 182 12.44 -1.21 5.18
C THR A 182 13.00 -0.32 6.29
N ARG A 183 14.23 0.15 6.13
CA ARG A 183 14.91 1.03 7.09
C ARG A 183 14.15 2.34 7.38
N TRP A 184 13.49 2.93 6.38
CA TRP A 184 12.74 4.17 6.56
C TRP A 184 11.43 3.97 7.33
N ILE A 185 10.82 2.80 7.19
CA ILE A 185 9.67 2.44 8.02
C ILE A 185 10.10 2.30 9.48
N TRP A 186 11.25 1.66 9.75
CA TRP A 186 11.80 1.55 11.09
C TRP A 186 12.21 2.89 11.69
N GLU A 187 12.77 3.79 10.89
CA GLU A 187 13.18 5.14 11.32
C GLU A 187 12.00 5.93 11.91
N VAL A 188 10.83 5.83 11.30
CA VAL A 188 9.64 6.52 11.77
C VAL A 188 8.83 5.72 12.80
N GLY A 189 9.28 4.51 13.17
CA GLY A 189 8.68 3.65 14.20
C GLY A 189 7.49 2.83 13.71
N GLY A 190 7.41 2.52 12.42
CA GLY A 190 6.37 1.66 11.84
C GLY A 190 5.03 2.38 11.63
N TRP A 191 3.99 1.58 11.38
CA TRP A 191 2.61 2.09 11.26
C TRP A 191 2.09 2.52 12.62
N PRO A 192 1.55 3.75 12.76
CA PRO A 192 0.95 4.18 14.02
C PRO A 192 -0.34 3.40 14.28
N GLY A 193 -0.62 3.09 15.55
CA GLY A 193 -1.82 2.33 15.99
C GLY A 193 -3.11 3.14 15.82
N LEU A 194 -3.45 3.48 14.60
CA LEU A 194 -4.69 4.13 14.22
C LEU A 194 -5.66 3.09 13.69
N SER A 195 -6.95 3.28 13.95
CA SER A 195 -8.00 2.41 13.42
C SER A 195 -8.25 2.62 11.93
N ARG A 196 -7.75 3.70 11.36
CA ARG A 196 -7.82 4.08 9.94
C ARG A 196 -6.75 5.12 9.62
N ASP A 197 -6.40 5.23 8.33
CA ASP A 197 -5.43 6.20 7.80
C ASP A 197 -4.00 6.03 8.37
N GLU A 198 -3.70 4.87 8.93
CA GLU A 198 -2.38 4.49 9.45
C GLU A 198 -1.31 4.52 8.36
N ASP A 199 -1.69 4.15 7.13
CA ASP A 199 -0.81 4.22 5.96
C ASP A 199 -0.49 5.67 5.59
N THR A 200 -1.50 6.54 5.54
CA THR A 200 -1.31 7.97 5.28
C THR A 200 -0.38 8.60 6.32
N ALA A 201 -0.55 8.25 7.57
CA ALA A 201 0.31 8.78 8.64
C ALA A 201 1.77 8.30 8.51
N LEU A 202 2.00 7.05 8.14
CA LEU A 202 3.33 6.51 7.83
C LEU A 202 3.95 7.24 6.64
N ILE A 203 3.21 7.36 5.54
CA ILE A 203 3.66 8.00 4.30
C ILE A 203 4.09 9.44 4.56
N LEU A 204 3.27 10.22 5.27
CA LEU A 204 3.60 11.59 5.64
C LEU A 204 4.86 11.66 6.50
N ALA A 205 5.02 10.75 7.47
CA ALA A 205 6.18 10.72 8.34
C ALA A 205 7.48 10.42 7.58
N ILE A 206 7.46 9.47 6.63
CA ILE A 206 8.63 9.15 5.80
C ILE A 206 8.94 10.28 4.83
N SER A 207 7.91 10.85 4.18
CA SER A 207 8.09 11.92 3.19
C SER A 207 8.58 13.24 3.78
N ASP A 208 8.45 13.45 5.08
CA ASP A 208 9.03 14.61 5.78
C ASP A 208 10.55 14.67 5.67
N SER A 209 11.20 13.52 5.74
CA SER A 209 12.67 13.41 5.76
C SER A 209 13.26 12.99 4.42
N HIS A 210 12.46 12.38 3.56
CA HIS A 210 12.92 11.73 2.34
C HIS A 210 12.16 12.19 1.10
N ALA A 211 12.89 12.50 0.02
CA ALA A 211 12.31 12.71 -1.30
C ALA A 211 11.86 11.37 -1.91
N GLY A 212 10.87 11.42 -2.77
CA GLY A 212 10.34 10.24 -3.44
C GLY A 212 9.82 10.55 -4.84
N MET A 213 9.04 9.63 -5.38
CA MET A 213 8.47 9.74 -6.71
C MET A 213 6.98 9.34 -6.72
N VAL A 214 6.20 10.05 -7.49
CA VAL A 214 4.81 9.70 -7.80
C VAL A 214 4.67 9.42 -9.29
N SER A 215 4.04 8.30 -9.63
CA SER A 215 3.77 7.91 -11.01
C SER A 215 2.29 7.64 -11.24
N GLY A 216 1.79 8.04 -12.41
CA GLY A 216 0.45 7.71 -12.87
C GLY A 216 0.27 6.26 -13.34
N GLU A 217 1.34 5.46 -13.37
CA GLU A 217 1.25 4.05 -13.72
C GLU A 217 0.49 3.26 -12.66
N VAL A 218 -0.33 2.30 -13.10
CA VAL A 218 -1.16 1.49 -12.22
C VAL A 218 -0.33 0.38 -11.57
N ASN A 219 -0.26 0.37 -10.25
CA ASN A 219 0.40 -0.69 -9.49
C ASN A 219 -0.55 -1.63 -8.75
N VAL A 220 -1.78 -1.19 -8.47
CA VAL A 220 -2.74 -1.99 -7.71
C VAL A 220 -4.12 -1.96 -8.38
N HIS A 221 -4.72 -3.12 -8.51
CA HIS A 221 -6.13 -3.30 -8.77
C HIS A 221 -6.86 -3.38 -7.44
N TYR A 222 -7.45 -2.26 -7.03
CA TYR A 222 -8.11 -2.08 -5.74
C TYR A 222 -9.52 -2.65 -5.78
N ARG A 223 -9.79 -3.72 -5.02
CA ARG A 223 -11.09 -4.36 -5.01
C ARG A 223 -12.14 -3.50 -4.32
N ARG A 224 -13.33 -3.45 -4.90
CA ARG A 224 -14.51 -2.79 -4.33
C ARG A 224 -15.55 -3.83 -3.94
N HIS A 225 -15.75 -4.01 -2.64
CA HIS A 225 -16.79 -4.89 -2.09
C HIS A 225 -17.44 -4.28 -0.84
N ARG A 226 -18.53 -4.92 -0.35
CA ARG A 226 -19.35 -4.35 0.73
C ARG A 226 -18.67 -4.38 2.11
N GLU A 227 -17.79 -5.31 2.34
CA GLU A 227 -17.17 -5.59 3.65
C GLU A 227 -15.86 -4.82 3.89
N GLN A 228 -15.50 -3.90 3.00
CA GLN A 228 -14.27 -3.12 3.14
C GLN A 228 -14.27 -2.30 4.43
N THR A 229 -13.19 -2.38 5.19
CA THR A 229 -12.97 -1.63 6.44
C THR A 229 -13.05 -0.12 6.21
N SER A 230 -12.58 0.37 5.08
CA SER A 230 -12.60 1.78 4.69
C SER A 230 -14.00 2.39 4.62
N ARG A 231 -15.06 1.58 4.53
CA ARG A 231 -16.47 2.03 4.52
C ARG A 231 -17.08 2.08 5.92
N GLN A 232 -16.46 1.43 6.91
CA GLN A 232 -17.03 1.24 8.24
C GLN A 232 -16.53 2.26 9.27
N VAL A 233 -15.38 2.90 9.03
CA VAL A 233 -14.75 3.83 9.97
C VAL A 233 -14.62 5.23 9.35
N PRO A 234 -15.09 6.31 10.02
CA PRO A 234 -14.90 7.68 9.53
C PRO A 234 -13.42 8.09 9.47
N PRO A 235 -13.03 8.97 8.54
CA PRO A 235 -11.67 9.49 8.46
C PRO A 235 -11.23 10.20 9.74
N LEU A 236 -9.98 9.98 10.16
CA LEU A 236 -9.37 10.58 11.36
C LEU A 236 -8.41 11.73 11.02
N THR A 237 -8.75 12.55 10.05
CA THR A 237 -7.90 13.59 9.44
C THR A 237 -7.16 14.47 10.47
N GLU A 238 -7.83 14.88 11.55
CA GLU A 238 -7.19 15.71 12.60
C GLU A 238 -6.14 14.93 13.40
N ARG A 239 -6.38 13.64 13.67
CA ARG A 239 -5.42 12.77 14.36
C ARG A 239 -4.16 12.54 13.53
N ILE A 240 -4.30 12.37 12.22
CA ILE A 240 -3.16 12.19 11.32
C ILE A 240 -2.29 13.45 11.32
N ARG A 241 -2.87 14.63 11.17
CA ARG A 241 -2.15 15.92 11.26
C ARG A 241 -1.37 16.05 12.55
N PHE A 242 -1.97 15.67 13.67
CA PHE A 242 -1.32 15.73 14.97
C PHE A 242 -0.14 14.76 15.10
N ILE A 243 -0.30 13.52 14.65
CA ILE A 243 0.74 12.48 14.73
C ILE A 243 1.90 12.78 13.80
N ALA A 244 1.61 13.17 12.56
CA ALA A 244 2.63 13.55 11.60
C ALA A 244 3.47 14.74 12.08
N ARG A 245 2.86 15.75 12.71
CA ARG A 245 3.58 16.91 13.29
C ARG A 245 4.43 16.56 14.52
N ARG A 246 4.06 15.56 15.32
CA ARG A 246 4.83 15.15 16.50
C ARG A 246 6.05 14.30 16.19
N ARG A 247 6.15 13.73 14.99
CA ARG A 247 7.29 12.93 14.56
C ARG A 247 8.40 13.76 13.89
N ARG A 248 8.21 15.06 13.79
CA ARG A 248 9.24 16.03 13.44
C ARG A 248 10.07 16.36 14.70
#